data_9436e570f8f4bc167768c33083a48d32
#
_entry.id   9436e570f8f4bc167768c33083a48d32
#
_cell.length_a   1.000
_cell.length_b   1.000
_cell.length_c   1.000
_cell.angle_alpha   90.00
_cell.angle_beta   90.00
_cell.angle_gamma   90.00
#
_symmetry.space_group_name_H-M   'P 1'
#
loop_
_entity.id
_entity.type
_entity.pdbx_description
1 polymer ?
#
loop_
_entity_poly.entity_id
_entity_poly.type
_entity_poly.pdbx_seq_one_letter_code
_entity_poly.pdbx_strand_id
1 'polypeptide(L)'
;KYALQSSKKSFTLNGYVLDSISKETLIGANIYDQKNGVGTTTNPFGYFSITLPEGGIKLNFSYIGYAVKQVSLHLWKDTMLTIQLHNDNQLNEVIILSDKPETGIQSSRMGASSIPIPHIKNTPALMSEADVLKSIQLLPGVQNGMNGTSGLYVRGGGPDQNLYLLDGVPLYNVDHTLGLLSVFTPEAVKKVDLYKSSFPARFGGRLSSIVDVRTNDGNMQHYHGSLTIGLLTSHLQFEGPIWKDHTSFIISARRSYIDCFLPLVMPKDERGGYSLYDINAKLNHRFSEQDRLFISFYKGKDHVYYKYKDEDKFKQTHDWGNILLNTRWNHVFTPQLFSNTTLAYNRYVFDIRQEETSSIQQPDGSTIINGSHNLFHSGINDLSVSTDFDYHPLPAHKIGRAHV
;
A
#
# COMPACT_ATOMS: atom_id res chain seq x y z
N LYS A 1 2.57 -3.11 -58.25
CA LYS A 1 1.87 -1.90 -57.73
C LYS A 1 1.85 -2.04 -56.19
N TYR A 2 2.86 -1.55 -55.53
CA TYR A 2 2.81 -1.33 -54.10
C TYR A 2 2.04 -0.05 -53.84
N ALA A 3 0.82 -0.16 -53.37
CA ALA A 3 0.09 0.99 -52.85
C ALA A 3 0.86 1.50 -51.62
N LEU A 4 1.39 2.71 -51.70
CA LEU A 4 1.83 3.47 -50.55
C LEU A 4 0.66 3.60 -49.62
N GLN A 5 0.62 2.82 -48.53
CA GLN A 5 -0.27 3.04 -47.43
C GLN A 5 0.09 4.43 -46.88
N SER A 6 -0.79 5.40 -47.13
CA SER A 6 -0.77 6.70 -46.46
C SER A 6 -0.66 6.44 -44.97
N SER A 7 0.46 6.81 -44.35
CA SER A 7 0.63 6.70 -42.90
C SER A 7 -0.44 7.59 -42.28
N LYS A 8 -1.50 6.99 -41.75
CA LYS A 8 -2.50 7.71 -40.93
C LYS A 8 -1.73 8.42 -39.83
N LYS A 9 -1.83 9.73 -39.74
CA LYS A 9 -1.30 10.46 -38.60
C LYS A 9 -1.92 9.91 -37.34
N SER A 10 -1.13 9.75 -36.32
CA SER A 10 -1.58 9.29 -34.97
C SER A 10 -1.12 10.30 -33.92
N PHE A 11 -1.96 10.49 -32.92
CA PHE A 11 -1.72 11.43 -31.83
C PHE A 11 -1.90 10.73 -30.52
N THR A 12 -1.22 11.22 -29.50
CA THR A 12 -1.26 10.65 -28.15
C THR A 12 -2.24 11.42 -27.27
N LEU A 13 -3.17 10.67 -26.68
CA LEU A 13 -4.02 11.14 -25.59
C LEU A 13 -3.45 10.63 -24.27
N ASN A 14 -3.20 11.54 -23.35
CA ASN A 14 -2.64 11.23 -22.04
C ASN A 14 -3.36 11.99 -20.93
N GLY A 15 -3.11 11.62 -19.69
CA GLY A 15 -3.66 12.34 -18.55
C GLY A 15 -3.93 11.45 -17.33
N TYR A 16 -4.84 11.90 -16.48
CA TYR A 16 -5.18 11.22 -15.23
C TYR A 16 -6.65 10.83 -15.17
N VAL A 17 -6.93 9.70 -14.53
CA VAL A 17 -8.28 9.30 -14.15
C VAL A 17 -8.43 9.52 -12.65
N LEU A 18 -9.43 10.29 -12.25
CA LEU A 18 -9.68 10.73 -10.88
C LEU A 18 -11.06 10.27 -10.40
N ASP A 19 -11.20 10.09 -9.10
CA ASP A 19 -12.51 10.09 -8.44
C ASP A 19 -13.15 11.48 -8.53
N SER A 20 -14.44 11.55 -8.84
CA SER A 20 -15.14 12.82 -9.03
C SER A 20 -15.34 13.63 -7.75
N ILE A 21 -15.39 12.95 -6.59
CA ILE A 21 -15.65 13.55 -5.29
C ILE A 21 -14.35 13.92 -4.59
N SER A 22 -13.44 12.95 -4.41
CA SER A 22 -12.20 13.16 -3.66
C SER A 22 -11.08 13.79 -4.48
N LYS A 23 -11.15 13.69 -5.83
CA LYS A 23 -10.09 14.03 -6.79
C LYS A 23 -8.83 13.16 -6.65
N GLU A 24 -8.92 12.06 -5.92
CA GLU A 24 -7.86 11.07 -5.87
C GLU A 24 -7.68 10.35 -7.20
N THR A 25 -6.46 9.94 -7.50
CA THR A 25 -6.15 9.20 -8.73
C THR A 25 -6.66 7.77 -8.66
N LEU A 26 -7.26 7.25 -9.74
CA LEU A 26 -7.73 5.87 -9.85
C LEU A 26 -6.66 4.98 -10.50
N ILE A 27 -6.14 4.03 -9.73
CA ILE A 27 -5.03 3.15 -10.12
C ILE A 27 -5.55 1.91 -10.79
N GLY A 28 -5.21 1.70 -12.07
CA GLY A 28 -5.64 0.52 -12.85
C GLY A 28 -7.02 0.71 -13.48
N ALA A 29 -7.50 1.94 -13.66
CA ALA A 29 -8.69 2.23 -14.45
C ALA A 29 -8.45 1.84 -15.91
N ASN A 30 -9.43 1.23 -16.55
CA ASN A 30 -9.36 0.80 -17.93
C ASN A 30 -9.79 1.91 -18.88
N ILE A 31 -9.05 2.12 -19.94
CA ILE A 31 -9.33 3.03 -21.05
C ILE A 31 -9.38 2.22 -22.34
N TYR A 32 -10.50 2.22 -23.02
CA TYR A 32 -10.70 1.39 -24.20
C TYR A 32 -11.40 2.13 -25.33
N ASP A 33 -10.82 2.06 -26.52
CA ASP A 33 -11.45 2.49 -27.78
C ASP A 33 -12.05 1.28 -28.51
N GLN A 34 -13.37 1.17 -28.44
CA GLN A 34 -14.09 0.06 -29.05
C GLN A 34 -13.95 0.02 -30.56
N LYS A 35 -13.83 1.19 -31.22
CA LYS A 35 -13.75 1.29 -32.67
C LYS A 35 -12.42 0.77 -33.23
N ASN A 36 -11.32 1.08 -32.54
CA ASN A 36 -9.98 0.68 -32.98
C ASN A 36 -9.48 -0.60 -32.29
N GLY A 37 -10.20 -1.12 -31.30
CA GLY A 37 -9.79 -2.31 -30.55
C GLY A 37 -8.54 -2.12 -29.70
N VAL A 38 -8.23 -0.87 -29.32
CA VAL A 38 -7.02 -0.50 -28.58
C VAL A 38 -7.39 -0.03 -27.18
N GLY A 39 -6.63 -0.46 -26.20
CA GLY A 39 -6.85 -0.05 -24.81
C GLY A 39 -5.57 0.12 -24.02
N THR A 40 -5.68 0.79 -22.90
CA THR A 40 -4.62 0.96 -21.90
C THR A 40 -5.24 0.98 -20.51
N THR A 41 -4.39 0.95 -19.48
CA THR A 41 -4.81 1.10 -18.08
C THR A 41 -4.01 2.21 -17.44
N THR A 42 -4.60 2.86 -16.43
CA THR A 42 -3.81 3.80 -15.61
C THR A 42 -2.70 3.07 -14.87
N ASN A 43 -1.54 3.70 -14.81
CA ASN A 43 -0.38 3.20 -14.08
C ASN A 43 -0.60 3.29 -12.53
N PRO A 44 0.37 2.88 -11.67
CA PRO A 44 0.24 2.99 -10.22
C PRO A 44 0.09 4.42 -9.67
N PHE A 45 0.10 5.41 -10.53
CA PHE A 45 -0.04 6.83 -10.19
C PHE A 45 -1.31 7.46 -10.76
N GLY A 46 -2.17 6.63 -11.41
CA GLY A 46 -3.41 7.09 -12.04
C GLY A 46 -3.23 7.76 -13.40
N TYR A 47 -2.00 7.77 -13.93
CA TYR A 47 -1.70 8.32 -15.25
C TYR A 47 -1.90 7.28 -16.36
N PHE A 48 -2.40 7.72 -17.52
CA PHE A 48 -2.51 6.90 -18.74
C PHE A 48 -1.94 7.62 -19.94
N SER A 49 -1.52 6.83 -20.94
CA SER A 49 -1.15 7.32 -22.27
C SER A 49 -1.61 6.30 -23.31
N ILE A 50 -2.23 6.77 -24.37
CA ILE A 50 -2.73 5.95 -25.48
C ILE A 50 -2.59 6.73 -26.80
N THR A 51 -1.96 6.09 -27.78
CA THR A 51 -1.78 6.70 -29.11
C THR A 51 -2.80 6.13 -30.09
N LEU A 52 -3.57 7.01 -30.74
CA LEU A 52 -4.70 6.68 -31.57
C LEU A 52 -4.60 7.39 -32.93
N PRO A 53 -5.24 6.84 -34.00
CA PRO A 53 -5.31 7.50 -35.29
C PRO A 53 -6.02 8.86 -35.21
N GLU A 54 -5.62 9.80 -36.07
CA GLU A 54 -6.31 11.05 -36.26
C GLU A 54 -7.78 10.85 -36.60
N GLY A 55 -8.67 11.64 -35.99
CA GLY A 55 -10.09 11.65 -36.29
C GLY A 55 -10.98 11.53 -35.06
N GLY A 56 -12.24 11.18 -35.28
CA GLY A 56 -13.23 10.98 -34.23
C GLY A 56 -12.95 9.69 -33.47
N ILE A 57 -12.71 9.81 -32.18
CA ILE A 57 -12.49 8.69 -31.26
C ILE A 57 -13.57 8.65 -30.17
N LYS A 58 -13.83 7.48 -29.64
CA LYS A 58 -14.83 7.22 -28.62
C LYS A 58 -14.24 6.29 -27.57
N LEU A 59 -13.85 6.87 -26.44
CA LEU A 59 -13.19 6.16 -25.35
C LEU A 59 -14.14 5.85 -24.22
N ASN A 60 -14.09 4.64 -23.72
CA ASN A 60 -14.76 4.20 -22.50
C ASN A 60 -13.73 4.16 -21.37
N PHE A 61 -14.05 4.84 -20.27
CA PHE A 61 -13.29 4.82 -19.03
C PHE A 61 -14.09 4.03 -18.00
N SER A 62 -13.48 3.00 -17.43
CA SER A 62 -14.14 2.13 -16.45
C SER A 62 -13.21 1.79 -15.29
N TYR A 63 -13.80 1.69 -14.09
CA TYR A 63 -13.12 1.26 -12.88
C TYR A 63 -14.11 0.53 -11.98
N ILE A 64 -13.64 -0.45 -11.19
CA ILE A 64 -14.51 -1.25 -10.31
C ILE A 64 -15.18 -0.33 -9.28
N GLY A 65 -16.51 -0.41 -9.17
CA GLY A 65 -17.30 0.43 -8.28
C GLY A 65 -17.62 1.83 -8.81
N TYR A 66 -17.35 2.09 -10.10
CA TYR A 66 -17.60 3.39 -10.74
C TYR A 66 -18.43 3.23 -12.01
N ALA A 67 -19.27 4.21 -12.27
CA ALA A 67 -20.02 4.27 -13.53
C ALA A 67 -19.06 4.42 -14.73
N VAL A 68 -19.33 3.68 -15.81
CA VAL A 68 -18.56 3.78 -17.04
C VAL A 68 -18.80 5.17 -17.66
N LYS A 69 -17.71 5.89 -17.92
CA LYS A 69 -17.76 7.20 -18.58
C LYS A 69 -17.29 7.08 -20.02
N GLN A 70 -18.14 7.50 -20.95
CA GLN A 70 -17.80 7.56 -22.35
C GLN A 70 -17.45 9.00 -22.75
N VAL A 71 -16.31 9.16 -23.42
CA VAL A 71 -15.82 10.46 -23.93
C VAL A 71 -15.62 10.37 -25.43
N SER A 72 -16.28 11.25 -26.17
CA SER A 72 -16.13 11.38 -27.60
C SER A 72 -15.39 12.67 -27.91
N LEU A 73 -14.30 12.60 -28.68
CA LEU A 73 -13.52 13.77 -29.09
C LEU A 73 -12.94 13.56 -30.47
N HIS A 74 -12.53 14.65 -31.10
CA HIS A 74 -11.81 14.62 -32.38
C HIS A 74 -10.33 14.87 -32.13
N LEU A 75 -9.50 13.84 -32.36
CA LEU A 75 -8.07 13.88 -32.11
C LEU A 75 -7.34 14.37 -33.36
N TRP A 76 -6.67 15.52 -33.26
CA TRP A 76 -5.90 16.17 -34.33
C TRP A 76 -4.53 16.68 -33.86
N LYS A 77 -4.25 16.57 -32.56
CA LYS A 77 -2.98 16.86 -31.91
C LYS A 77 -2.85 16.05 -30.63
N ASP A 78 -1.64 15.95 -30.10
CA ASP A 78 -1.43 15.40 -28.76
C ASP A 78 -2.23 16.20 -27.73
N THR A 79 -2.97 15.48 -26.88
CA THR A 79 -3.96 16.08 -25.99
C THR A 79 -3.83 15.50 -24.59
N MET A 80 -3.77 16.36 -23.59
CA MET A 80 -3.85 15.96 -22.18
C MET A 80 -5.27 16.14 -21.66
N LEU A 81 -5.79 15.14 -20.94
CA LEU A 81 -7.17 15.11 -20.49
C LEU A 81 -7.30 14.50 -19.09
N THR A 82 -7.87 15.25 -18.16
CA THR A 82 -8.21 14.74 -16.83
C THR A 82 -9.64 14.24 -16.80
N ILE A 83 -9.83 12.95 -16.56
CA ILE A 83 -11.13 12.28 -16.52
C ILE A 83 -11.56 12.06 -15.09
N GLN A 84 -12.79 12.41 -14.76
CA GLN A 84 -13.39 12.15 -13.46
C GLN A 84 -14.47 11.08 -13.60
N LEU A 85 -14.38 10.01 -12.81
CA LEU A 85 -15.39 8.96 -12.71
C LEU A 85 -16.24 9.17 -11.46
N HIS A 86 -17.52 8.90 -11.58
CA HIS A 86 -18.47 8.94 -10.45
C HIS A 86 -18.58 7.54 -9.84
N ASN A 87 -18.52 7.49 -8.51
CA ASN A 87 -18.78 6.25 -7.78
C ASN A 87 -20.23 5.82 -8.05
N ASP A 88 -20.42 4.59 -8.48
CA ASP A 88 -21.73 4.00 -8.68
C ASP A 88 -22.07 3.17 -7.45
N ASN A 89 -22.78 3.77 -6.49
CA ASN A 89 -23.27 3.09 -5.30
C ASN A 89 -24.48 2.18 -5.57
N GLN A 90 -24.98 2.16 -6.82
CA GLN A 90 -25.95 1.15 -7.21
C GLN A 90 -25.15 -0.13 -7.46
N LEU A 91 -25.42 -1.15 -6.66
CA LEU A 91 -25.11 -2.54 -6.95
C LEU A 91 -25.98 -2.97 -8.18
N ASN A 92 -25.71 -2.36 -9.33
CA ASN A 92 -26.10 -2.97 -10.57
C ASN A 92 -25.37 -4.31 -10.59
N GLU A 93 -26.14 -5.36 -10.64
CA GLU A 93 -25.71 -6.73 -10.92
C GLU A 93 -24.50 -6.63 -11.84
N VAL A 94 -23.32 -7.03 -11.33
CA VAL A 94 -22.12 -7.09 -12.15
C VAL A 94 -22.47 -8.15 -13.17
N ILE A 95 -22.98 -7.72 -14.31
CA ILE A 95 -23.03 -8.56 -15.51
C ILE A 95 -21.55 -8.78 -15.81
N ILE A 96 -21.04 -9.88 -15.27
CA ILE A 96 -19.81 -10.47 -15.74
C ILE A 96 -20.13 -10.86 -17.18
N LEU A 97 -19.93 -9.93 -18.10
CA LEU A 97 -19.79 -10.27 -19.49
C LEU A 97 -18.57 -11.18 -19.56
N SER A 98 -18.84 -12.46 -19.41
CA SER A 98 -17.91 -13.57 -19.55
C SER A 98 -17.42 -13.71 -21.00
N ASP A 99 -17.42 -12.63 -21.76
CA ASP A 99 -16.96 -12.64 -23.12
C ASP A 99 -15.67 -11.85 -23.24
N LYS A 100 -14.65 -12.67 -23.26
CA LYS A 100 -13.26 -12.51 -23.67
C LYS A 100 -12.25 -12.21 -22.55
N PRO A 101 -11.37 -13.17 -22.30
CA PRO A 101 -10.14 -12.96 -21.57
C PRO A 101 -9.11 -12.26 -22.50
N GLU A 102 -9.46 -11.12 -23.09
CA GLU A 102 -8.50 -10.34 -23.88
C GLU A 102 -7.47 -9.60 -23.00
N THR A 103 -7.73 -9.52 -21.71
CA THR A 103 -6.79 -8.94 -20.75
C THR A 103 -5.62 -9.85 -20.39
N GLY A 104 -5.70 -11.16 -20.66
CA GLY A 104 -4.67 -12.12 -20.24
C GLY A 104 -3.38 -12.08 -21.06
N ILE A 105 -3.45 -11.81 -22.36
CA ILE A 105 -2.30 -11.96 -23.26
C ILE A 105 -1.55 -10.66 -23.50
N GLN A 106 -2.23 -9.51 -23.41
CA GLN A 106 -1.62 -8.18 -23.62
C GLN A 106 -1.26 -7.45 -22.33
N SER A 107 -1.70 -7.94 -21.17
CA SER A 107 -1.35 -7.35 -19.90
C SER A 107 0.03 -7.85 -19.46
N SER A 108 0.97 -6.93 -19.29
CA SER A 108 2.28 -7.20 -18.68
C SER A 108 2.20 -7.57 -17.19
N ARG A 109 1.00 -7.78 -16.67
CA ARG A 109 0.68 -8.11 -15.27
C ARG A 109 0.30 -9.57 -15.07
N MET A 110 0.88 -10.49 -15.81
CA MET A 110 0.65 -11.92 -15.59
C MET A 110 1.01 -12.30 -14.14
N GLY A 111 0.10 -13.00 -13.45
CA GLY A 111 0.30 -13.43 -12.05
C GLY A 111 -0.01 -12.38 -10.99
N ALA A 112 -0.44 -11.17 -11.35
CA ALA A 112 -0.92 -10.17 -10.40
C ALA A 112 -2.38 -10.40 -10.00
N SER A 113 -2.66 -10.30 -8.71
CA SER A 113 -4.02 -10.28 -8.14
C SER A 113 -4.20 -8.97 -7.39
N SER A 114 -5.20 -8.17 -7.79
CA SER A 114 -5.58 -6.95 -7.08
C SER A 114 -6.75 -7.25 -6.16
N ILE A 115 -6.67 -6.82 -4.90
CA ILE A 115 -7.71 -7.05 -3.90
C ILE A 115 -8.43 -5.72 -3.65
N PRO A 116 -9.72 -5.64 -3.95
CA PRO A 116 -10.51 -4.44 -3.65
C PRO A 116 -10.65 -4.24 -2.13
N ILE A 117 -10.53 -3.00 -1.66
CA ILE A 117 -10.64 -2.66 -0.23
C ILE A 117 -11.98 -3.07 0.39
N PRO A 118 -13.14 -2.92 -0.31
CA PRO A 118 -14.41 -3.45 0.21
C PRO A 118 -14.38 -4.95 0.51
N HIS A 119 -13.64 -5.73 -0.29
CA HIS A 119 -13.47 -7.16 -0.04
C HIS A 119 -12.67 -7.41 1.24
N ILE A 120 -11.60 -6.65 1.47
CA ILE A 120 -10.79 -6.74 2.69
C ILE A 120 -11.64 -6.42 3.92
N LYS A 121 -12.42 -5.32 3.87
CA LYS A 121 -13.28 -4.88 4.98
C LYS A 121 -14.42 -5.87 5.30
N ASN A 122 -14.89 -6.60 4.31
CA ASN A 122 -15.97 -7.60 4.47
C ASN A 122 -15.46 -9.02 4.72
N THR A 123 -14.15 -9.24 4.71
CA THR A 123 -13.56 -10.54 5.03
C THR A 123 -13.74 -10.83 6.52
N PRO A 124 -14.16 -12.06 6.92
CA PRO A 124 -14.24 -12.43 8.32
C PRO A 124 -12.92 -12.21 9.02
N ALA A 125 -12.95 -11.41 10.05
CA ALA A 125 -11.77 -10.91 10.74
C ALA A 125 -11.57 -11.59 12.08
N LEU A 126 -10.32 -11.86 12.44
CA LEU A 126 -10.00 -12.32 13.79
C LEU A 126 -10.30 -11.18 14.77
N MET A 127 -11.13 -11.45 15.79
CA MET A 127 -11.52 -10.48 16.82
C MET A 127 -12.12 -9.17 16.26
N SER A 128 -12.85 -9.27 15.14
CA SER A 128 -13.55 -8.15 14.47
C SER A 128 -12.63 -7.10 13.84
N GLU A 129 -11.36 -7.41 13.60
CA GLU A 129 -10.44 -6.51 12.95
C GLU A 129 -10.07 -7.02 11.53
N ALA A 130 -10.49 -6.28 10.50
CA ALA A 130 -10.14 -6.58 9.12
C ALA A 130 -8.63 -6.38 8.90
N ASP A 131 -8.00 -7.30 8.17
CA ASP A 131 -6.56 -7.29 7.95
C ASP A 131 -6.20 -7.57 6.50
N VAL A 132 -5.27 -6.76 5.96
CA VAL A 132 -4.84 -6.85 4.57
C VAL A 132 -4.12 -8.17 4.30
N LEU A 133 -3.16 -8.58 5.15
CA LEU A 133 -2.40 -9.80 4.92
C LEU A 133 -3.25 -11.05 5.12
N LYS A 134 -4.18 -11.03 6.08
CA LYS A 134 -5.15 -12.13 6.26
C LYS A 134 -6.06 -12.29 5.04
N SER A 135 -6.47 -11.19 4.41
CA SER A 135 -7.24 -11.25 3.17
C SER A 135 -6.42 -11.81 2.00
N ILE A 136 -5.12 -11.51 1.93
CA ILE A 136 -4.19 -12.09 0.96
C ILE A 136 -4.06 -13.60 1.14
N GLN A 137 -4.04 -14.09 2.38
CA GLN A 137 -3.94 -15.50 2.72
C GLN A 137 -5.10 -16.36 2.15
N LEU A 138 -6.25 -15.74 1.85
CA LEU A 138 -7.38 -16.42 1.23
C LEU A 138 -7.25 -16.62 -0.28
N LEU A 139 -6.24 -16.03 -0.92
CA LEU A 139 -6.04 -16.14 -2.36
C LEU A 139 -5.45 -17.50 -2.76
N PRO A 140 -5.85 -18.06 -3.91
CA PRO A 140 -5.27 -19.30 -4.42
C PRO A 140 -3.74 -19.21 -4.55
N GLY A 141 -3.04 -20.26 -4.07
CA GLY A 141 -1.57 -20.34 -4.10
C GLY A 141 -0.86 -19.52 -3.03
N VAL A 142 -1.59 -19.04 -2.04
CA VAL A 142 -1.07 -18.44 -0.80
C VAL A 142 -1.44 -19.36 0.35
N GLN A 143 -0.49 -19.66 1.21
CA GLN A 143 -0.69 -20.46 2.40
C GLN A 143 -0.33 -19.67 3.64
N ASN A 144 -1.04 -19.95 4.72
CA ASN A 144 -0.69 -19.44 6.04
C ASN A 144 0.55 -20.17 6.55
N GLY A 145 1.34 -19.49 7.36
CA GLY A 145 2.31 -20.15 8.23
C GLY A 145 1.65 -20.99 9.31
N MET A 146 2.41 -21.40 10.31
CA MET A 146 1.86 -22.06 11.49
C MET A 146 0.72 -21.22 12.06
N ASN A 147 -0.34 -21.88 12.56
CA ASN A 147 -1.56 -21.26 13.06
C ASN A 147 -1.28 -19.98 13.86
N GLY A 148 -1.78 -18.85 13.38
CA GLY A 148 -1.69 -17.56 14.07
C GLY A 148 -0.58 -16.61 13.58
N THR A 149 0.32 -17.04 12.68
CA THR A 149 1.35 -16.14 12.14
C THR A 149 0.86 -15.47 10.84
N SER A 150 1.26 -14.23 10.59
CA SER A 150 0.94 -13.49 9.36
C SER A 150 1.88 -13.80 8.20
N GLY A 151 2.85 -14.68 8.38
CA GLY A 151 3.76 -15.08 7.33
C GLY A 151 3.03 -15.58 6.09
N LEU A 152 3.32 -15.00 4.92
CA LEU A 152 2.80 -15.44 3.64
C LEU A 152 3.74 -16.48 3.03
N TYR A 153 3.23 -17.66 2.74
CA TYR A 153 3.89 -18.69 1.96
C TYR A 153 3.27 -18.72 0.58
N VAL A 154 3.96 -18.16 -0.40
CA VAL A 154 3.43 -18.01 -1.75
C VAL A 154 4.12 -18.98 -2.69
N ARG A 155 3.33 -19.91 -3.28
CA ARG A 155 3.82 -20.95 -4.21
C ARG A 155 5.05 -21.70 -3.71
N GLY A 156 5.08 -22.01 -2.40
CA GLY A 156 6.15 -22.76 -1.76
C GLY A 156 7.33 -21.91 -1.27
N GLY A 157 7.35 -20.62 -1.53
CA GLY A 157 8.35 -19.71 -0.98
C GLY A 157 8.01 -19.25 0.43
N GLY A 158 9.03 -19.04 1.28
CA GLY A 158 8.90 -18.62 2.68
C GLY A 158 8.59 -17.13 2.86
N PRO A 159 8.23 -16.71 4.08
CA PRO A 159 7.88 -15.31 4.38
C PRO A 159 9.00 -14.31 4.11
N ASP A 160 10.26 -14.73 4.30
CA ASP A 160 11.47 -13.97 4.04
C ASP A 160 11.72 -13.71 2.54
N GLN A 161 11.08 -14.49 1.67
CA GLN A 161 11.17 -14.39 0.22
C GLN A 161 10.13 -13.46 -0.40
N ASN A 162 9.28 -12.85 0.40
CA ASN A 162 8.29 -11.88 -0.05
C ASN A 162 8.80 -10.44 0.12
N LEU A 163 8.48 -9.58 -0.84
CA LEU A 163 8.71 -8.15 -0.76
C LEU A 163 7.41 -7.44 -0.39
N TYR A 164 7.42 -6.75 0.71
CA TYR A 164 6.29 -5.89 1.12
C TYR A 164 6.65 -4.43 0.85
N LEU A 165 5.77 -3.74 0.15
CA LEU A 165 5.95 -2.34 -0.22
C LEU A 165 4.80 -1.52 0.34
N LEU A 166 5.14 -0.39 0.97
CA LEU A 166 4.20 0.66 1.33
C LEU A 166 4.51 1.91 0.50
N ASP A 167 3.55 2.30 -0.36
CA ASP A 167 3.73 3.38 -1.35
C ASP A 167 5.00 3.22 -2.23
N GLY A 168 5.39 1.95 -2.51
CA GLY A 168 6.54 1.61 -3.34
C GLY A 168 7.88 1.52 -2.61
N VAL A 169 7.90 1.71 -1.29
CA VAL A 169 9.10 1.60 -0.45
C VAL A 169 9.07 0.29 0.34
N PRO A 170 10.17 -0.48 0.39
CA PRO A 170 10.25 -1.70 1.18
C PRO A 170 9.94 -1.47 2.66
N LEU A 171 9.18 -2.39 3.26
CA LEU A 171 8.90 -2.42 4.70
C LEU A 171 9.44 -3.73 5.27
N TYR A 172 10.28 -3.66 6.32
CA TYR A 172 11.05 -4.81 6.78
C TYR A 172 10.26 -5.75 7.68
N ASN A 173 9.47 -5.23 8.59
CA ASN A 173 8.55 -6.02 9.40
C ASN A 173 7.13 -5.51 9.18
N VAL A 174 6.26 -6.40 8.77
CA VAL A 174 4.88 -6.07 8.40
C VAL A 174 3.86 -6.63 9.40
N ASP A 175 4.35 -7.13 10.52
CA ASP A 175 3.54 -7.87 11.49
C ASP A 175 3.55 -7.21 12.85
N HIS A 176 2.37 -7.12 13.43
CA HIS A 176 2.12 -6.82 14.84
C HIS A 176 1.72 -8.08 15.61
N THR A 177 1.86 -8.04 16.90
CA THR A 177 1.36 -9.09 17.81
C THR A 177 1.83 -10.48 17.40
N LEU A 178 3.13 -10.63 17.04
CA LEU A 178 3.72 -11.89 16.59
C LEU A 178 2.97 -12.52 15.40
N GLY A 179 2.38 -11.67 14.53
CA GLY A 179 1.71 -12.11 13.32
C GLY A 179 0.18 -12.21 13.41
N LEU A 180 -0.45 -11.74 14.45
CA LEU A 180 -1.91 -11.70 14.55
C LEU A 180 -2.52 -10.58 13.70
N LEU A 181 -1.85 -9.43 13.58
CA LEU A 181 -2.28 -8.26 12.83
C LEU A 181 -1.17 -7.80 11.91
N SER A 182 -1.52 -7.23 10.77
CA SER A 182 -0.56 -6.55 9.90
C SER A 182 -0.43 -5.07 10.22
N VAL A 183 0.67 -4.48 9.79
CA VAL A 183 0.90 -3.02 9.84
C VAL A 183 -0.02 -2.24 8.89
N PHE A 184 -0.67 -2.93 7.96
CA PHE A 184 -1.51 -2.32 6.93
C PHE A 184 -2.94 -2.15 7.44
N THR A 185 -3.30 -0.93 7.80
CA THR A 185 -4.63 -0.56 8.28
C THR A 185 -5.58 -0.39 7.07
N PRO A 186 -6.66 -1.18 6.93
CA PRO A 186 -7.54 -1.13 5.75
C PRO A 186 -8.14 0.24 5.47
N GLU A 187 -8.32 1.08 6.49
CA GLU A 187 -8.82 2.44 6.37
C GLU A 187 -7.84 3.34 5.62
N ALA A 188 -6.54 3.18 5.89
CA ALA A 188 -5.48 3.97 5.25
C ALA A 188 -5.13 3.48 3.85
N VAL A 189 -5.55 2.24 3.49
CA VAL A 189 -5.15 1.59 2.24
C VAL A 189 -6.13 1.88 1.12
N LYS A 190 -5.60 2.21 -0.06
CA LYS A 190 -6.32 2.47 -1.30
C LYS A 190 -6.35 1.26 -2.21
N LYS A 191 -5.23 0.54 -2.29
CA LYS A 191 -5.06 -0.60 -3.20
C LYS A 191 -4.03 -1.57 -2.67
N VAL A 192 -4.27 -2.85 -2.93
CA VAL A 192 -3.34 -3.94 -2.64
C VAL A 192 -3.17 -4.79 -3.90
N ASP A 193 -1.95 -4.88 -4.40
CA ASP A 193 -1.59 -5.76 -5.52
C ASP A 193 -0.64 -6.84 -5.01
N LEU A 194 -0.98 -8.11 -5.26
CA LEU A 194 -0.13 -9.27 -5.01
C LEU A 194 0.39 -9.82 -6.33
N TYR A 195 1.71 -9.88 -6.48
CA TYR A 195 2.40 -10.54 -7.60
C TYR A 195 2.96 -11.87 -7.12
N LYS A 196 2.44 -12.98 -7.62
CA LYS A 196 2.78 -14.36 -7.18
C LYS A 196 3.88 -15.03 -7.99
N SER A 197 4.39 -14.43 -9.00
CA SER A 197 5.49 -14.81 -9.90
C SER A 197 5.46 -13.86 -11.10
N SER A 198 6.48 -13.91 -11.95
CA SER A 198 6.55 -13.05 -13.14
C SER A 198 6.33 -11.58 -12.81
N PHE A 199 7.04 -11.10 -11.79
CA PHE A 199 6.92 -9.69 -11.42
C PHE A 199 7.51 -8.80 -12.51
N PRO A 200 6.92 -7.61 -12.72
CA PRO A 200 7.53 -6.59 -13.58
C PRO A 200 8.97 -6.31 -13.18
N ALA A 201 9.82 -5.98 -14.16
CA ALA A 201 11.26 -5.72 -13.97
C ALA A 201 11.58 -4.61 -12.93
N ARG A 202 10.58 -3.79 -12.62
CA ARG A 202 10.67 -2.78 -11.56
C ARG A 202 10.85 -3.34 -10.14
N PHE A 203 10.54 -4.60 -9.93
CA PHE A 203 10.66 -5.25 -8.64
C PHE A 203 11.85 -6.19 -8.65
N GLY A 204 12.60 -6.21 -7.56
CA GLY A 204 13.74 -7.10 -7.39
C GLY A 204 13.99 -7.44 -5.93
N GLY A 205 15.03 -8.23 -5.68
CA GLY A 205 15.52 -8.54 -4.34
C GLY A 205 14.70 -9.57 -3.55
N ARG A 206 13.65 -10.18 -4.14
CA ARG A 206 12.88 -11.26 -3.51
C ARG A 206 12.47 -12.30 -4.54
N LEU A 207 12.24 -13.55 -4.07
CA LEU A 207 12.09 -14.72 -4.95
C LEU A 207 10.65 -15.21 -5.09
N SER A 208 9.80 -15.00 -4.09
CA SER A 208 8.48 -15.63 -4.01
C SER A 208 7.36 -14.70 -4.47
N SER A 209 7.15 -13.59 -3.79
CA SER A 209 6.06 -12.68 -4.12
C SER A 209 6.36 -11.22 -3.79
N ILE A 210 5.50 -10.34 -4.31
CA ILE A 210 5.53 -8.92 -4.01
C ILE A 210 4.13 -8.47 -3.62
N VAL A 211 4.02 -7.86 -2.45
CA VAL A 211 2.81 -7.22 -1.94
C VAL A 211 3.01 -5.71 -2.03
N ASP A 212 2.38 -5.07 -3.01
CA ASP A 212 2.44 -3.60 -3.20
C ASP A 212 1.17 -2.97 -2.60
N VAL A 213 1.32 -2.31 -1.46
CA VAL A 213 0.25 -1.61 -0.75
C VAL A 213 0.37 -0.12 -1.00
N ARG A 214 -0.72 0.47 -1.49
CA ARG A 214 -0.83 1.92 -1.74
C ARG A 214 -1.80 2.53 -0.76
N THR A 215 -1.39 3.62 -0.11
CA THR A 215 -2.24 4.37 0.82
C THR A 215 -3.09 5.41 0.09
N ASN A 216 -4.19 5.82 0.73
CA ASN A 216 -5.03 6.91 0.25
C ASN A 216 -4.24 8.22 0.12
N ASP A 217 -4.65 9.08 -0.82
CA ASP A 217 -3.98 10.36 -1.08
C ASP A 217 -4.65 11.54 -0.38
N GLY A 218 -5.84 11.32 0.24
CA GLY A 218 -6.65 12.31 0.92
C GLY A 218 -7.58 13.10 -0.01
N ASN A 219 -8.73 13.51 0.52
CA ASN A 219 -9.77 14.18 -0.23
C ASN A 219 -9.42 15.66 -0.47
N MET A 220 -9.43 16.10 -1.74
CA MET A 220 -9.12 17.48 -2.13
C MET A 220 -10.32 18.44 -2.04
N GLN A 221 -11.52 17.95 -1.73
CA GLN A 221 -12.76 18.74 -1.78
C GLN A 221 -13.41 18.93 -0.41
N HIS A 222 -13.48 17.85 0.38
CA HIS A 222 -14.24 17.80 1.61
C HIS A 222 -13.41 17.17 2.73
N TYR A 223 -13.69 17.61 3.96
CA TYR A 223 -13.15 16.95 5.14
C TYR A 223 -13.96 15.70 5.47
N HIS A 224 -13.27 14.61 5.75
CA HIS A 224 -13.85 13.36 6.22
C HIS A 224 -13.10 12.88 7.45
N GLY A 225 -13.80 12.26 8.37
CA GLY A 225 -13.22 11.63 9.53
C GLY A 225 -13.98 10.36 9.87
N SER A 226 -13.25 9.36 10.35
CA SER A 226 -13.81 8.12 10.86
C SER A 226 -13.12 7.73 12.16
N LEU A 227 -13.91 7.21 13.09
CA LEU A 227 -13.45 6.62 14.34
C LEU A 227 -14.06 5.23 14.44
N THR A 228 -13.21 4.22 14.52
CA THR A 228 -13.62 2.83 14.75
C THR A 228 -13.05 2.36 16.08
N ILE A 229 -13.90 1.81 16.93
CA ILE A 229 -13.51 1.22 18.21
C ILE A 229 -13.78 -0.27 18.13
N GLY A 230 -12.74 -1.06 18.06
CA GLY A 230 -12.78 -2.50 18.05
C GLY A 230 -12.51 -3.11 19.43
N LEU A 231 -12.50 -4.43 19.51
CA LEU A 231 -12.22 -5.14 20.77
C LEU A 231 -10.75 -5.00 21.20
N LEU A 232 -9.83 -5.00 20.26
CA LEU A 232 -8.38 -4.99 20.52
C LEU A 232 -7.74 -3.63 20.21
N THR A 233 -8.24 -2.93 19.18
CA THR A 233 -7.64 -1.70 18.67
C THR A 233 -8.71 -0.65 18.40
N SER A 234 -8.28 0.60 18.39
CA SER A 234 -9.06 1.73 17.88
C SER A 234 -8.33 2.38 16.73
N HIS A 235 -9.10 2.84 15.74
CA HIS A 235 -8.62 3.50 14.54
C HIS A 235 -9.26 4.88 14.43
N LEU A 236 -8.44 5.86 14.13
CA LEU A 236 -8.87 7.22 13.82
C LEU A 236 -8.31 7.58 12.44
N GLN A 237 -9.15 8.12 11.58
CA GLN A 237 -8.73 8.69 10.31
C GLN A 237 -9.32 10.08 10.15
N PHE A 238 -8.55 10.99 9.61
CA PHE A 238 -8.98 12.33 9.26
C PHE A 238 -8.28 12.77 7.98
N GLU A 239 -9.06 13.28 7.03
CA GLU A 239 -8.56 13.74 5.74
C GLU A 239 -9.31 14.98 5.27
N GLY A 240 -8.71 15.72 4.36
CA GLY A 240 -9.36 16.85 3.74
C GLY A 240 -8.41 17.76 2.95
N PRO A 241 -8.96 18.83 2.35
CA PRO A 241 -8.18 19.81 1.62
C PRO A 241 -7.45 20.76 2.57
N ILE A 242 -6.15 21.01 2.28
CA ILE A 242 -5.45 22.21 2.75
C ILE A 242 -5.73 23.35 1.78
N TRP A 243 -5.69 23.05 0.50
CA TRP A 243 -6.06 23.95 -0.59
C TRP A 243 -6.87 23.18 -1.61
N LYS A 244 -8.15 23.51 -1.76
CA LYS A 244 -9.06 22.80 -2.67
C LYS A 244 -8.50 22.67 -4.07
N ASP A 245 -8.70 21.50 -4.69
CA ASP A 245 -8.20 21.11 -6.00
C ASP A 245 -6.66 21.00 -6.14
N HIS A 246 -5.90 21.42 -5.15
CA HIS A 246 -4.43 21.44 -5.21
C HIS A 246 -3.76 20.60 -4.12
N THR A 247 -4.18 20.71 -2.87
CA THR A 247 -3.48 20.07 -1.75
C THR A 247 -4.46 19.35 -0.84
N SER A 248 -4.23 18.07 -0.63
CA SER A 248 -4.93 17.27 0.36
C SER A 248 -3.97 16.67 1.38
N PHE A 249 -4.52 16.32 2.53
CA PHE A 249 -3.83 15.53 3.54
C PHE A 249 -4.73 14.39 4.02
N ILE A 250 -4.09 13.35 4.51
CA ILE A 250 -4.72 12.28 5.27
C ILE A 250 -3.82 11.90 6.43
N ILE A 251 -4.41 11.69 7.59
CA ILE A 251 -3.76 11.15 8.78
C ILE A 251 -4.60 10.00 9.29
N SER A 252 -3.97 8.87 9.55
CA SER A 252 -4.61 7.72 10.16
C SER A 252 -3.77 7.24 11.33
N ALA A 253 -4.41 6.88 12.43
CA ALA A 253 -3.76 6.37 13.62
C ALA A 253 -4.49 5.13 14.13
N ARG A 254 -3.72 4.11 14.56
CA ARG A 254 -4.22 2.91 15.22
C ARG A 254 -3.50 2.72 16.55
N ARG A 255 -4.21 2.28 17.59
CA ARG A 255 -3.67 1.96 18.91
C ARG A 255 -4.38 0.73 19.48
N SER A 256 -3.62 -0.24 19.97
CA SER A 256 -4.18 -1.32 20.80
C SER A 256 -4.18 -0.91 22.27
N TYR A 257 -5.05 -1.53 23.05
CA TYR A 257 -5.19 -1.28 24.49
C TYR A 257 -5.16 -2.56 25.33
N ILE A 258 -4.54 -3.62 24.81
CA ILE A 258 -4.35 -4.89 25.53
C ILE A 258 -3.55 -4.65 26.82
N ASP A 259 -2.59 -3.73 26.77
CA ASP A 259 -1.80 -3.30 27.94
C ASP A 259 -2.64 -2.68 29.07
N CYS A 260 -3.85 -2.21 28.78
CA CYS A 260 -4.76 -1.70 29.79
C CYS A 260 -5.54 -2.83 30.49
N PHE A 261 -5.86 -3.92 29.79
CA PHE A 261 -6.70 -4.99 30.30
C PHE A 261 -5.90 -6.18 30.86
N LEU A 262 -4.77 -6.52 30.26
CA LEU A 262 -3.98 -7.67 30.66
C LEU A 262 -3.54 -7.61 32.12
N PRO A 263 -3.09 -6.47 32.68
CA PRO A 263 -2.73 -6.39 34.11
C PRO A 263 -3.88 -6.61 35.07
N LEU A 264 -5.14 -6.54 34.64
CA LEU A 264 -6.31 -6.78 35.50
C LEU A 264 -6.56 -8.25 35.77
N VAL A 265 -6.04 -9.13 34.90
CA VAL A 265 -6.23 -10.59 34.98
C VAL A 265 -4.96 -11.33 35.41
N MET A 266 -3.83 -10.62 35.50
CA MET A 266 -2.54 -11.18 35.92
C MET A 266 -2.45 -11.26 37.46
N PRO A 267 -1.63 -12.18 38.01
CA PRO A 267 -1.28 -12.23 39.44
C PRO A 267 -0.71 -10.90 39.93
N LYS A 268 -0.84 -10.62 41.25
CA LYS A 268 -0.41 -9.33 41.82
C LYS A 268 1.10 -9.06 41.66
N ASP A 269 1.90 -10.13 41.67
CA ASP A 269 3.36 -10.06 41.60
C ASP A 269 3.88 -10.04 40.16
N GLU A 270 2.99 -10.28 39.19
CA GLU A 270 3.28 -10.26 37.78
C GLU A 270 2.59 -9.09 37.10
N ARG A 271 3.28 -8.45 36.21
CA ARG A 271 2.70 -7.44 35.33
C ARG A 271 3.26 -7.61 33.93
N GLY A 272 2.36 -7.71 32.98
CA GLY A 272 2.71 -7.77 31.56
C GLY A 272 1.73 -6.97 30.73
N GLY A 273 2.17 -6.59 29.55
CA GLY A 273 1.32 -5.87 28.64
C GLY A 273 1.89 -5.91 27.23
N TYR A 274 0.98 -5.77 26.29
CA TYR A 274 1.28 -5.60 24.89
C TYR A 274 0.54 -4.38 24.36
N SER A 275 1.26 -3.55 23.64
CA SER A 275 0.68 -2.44 22.93
C SER A 275 1.30 -2.25 21.55
N LEU A 276 0.49 -1.87 20.59
CA LEU A 276 0.93 -1.44 19.29
C LEU A 276 0.36 -0.05 18.97
N TYR A 277 1.06 0.68 18.12
CA TYR A 277 0.49 1.84 17.46
C TYR A 277 1.05 1.98 16.04
N ASP A 278 0.20 2.48 15.15
CA ASP A 278 0.55 2.90 13.81
C ASP A 278 0.08 4.32 13.56
N ILE A 279 0.89 5.07 12.87
CA ILE A 279 0.56 6.40 12.39
C ILE A 279 0.95 6.46 10.92
N ASN A 280 -0.02 6.76 10.07
CA ASN A 280 0.18 7.07 8.67
C ASN A 280 -0.21 8.53 8.44
N ALA A 281 0.61 9.26 7.71
CA ALA A 281 0.29 10.60 7.28
C ALA A 281 0.75 10.79 5.84
N LYS A 282 -0.07 11.42 5.02
CA LYS A 282 0.27 11.72 3.62
C LYS A 282 -0.19 13.11 3.25
N LEU A 283 0.66 13.82 2.55
CA LEU A 283 0.39 15.09 1.89
C LEU A 283 0.47 14.86 0.39
N ASN A 284 -0.52 15.34 -0.35
CA ASN A 284 -0.57 15.29 -1.80
C ASN A 284 -0.73 16.71 -2.32
N HIS A 285 0.17 17.15 -3.18
CA HIS A 285 0.12 18.48 -3.80
C HIS A 285 0.23 18.39 -5.31
N ARG A 286 -0.73 19.02 -6.00
CA ARG A 286 -0.75 19.16 -7.45
C ARG A 286 -0.31 20.56 -7.84
N PHE A 287 0.91 20.70 -8.34
CA PHE A 287 1.42 21.97 -8.86
C PHE A 287 0.78 22.34 -10.20
N SER A 288 0.62 21.33 -11.07
CA SER A 288 0.06 21.47 -12.41
C SER A 288 -0.60 20.13 -12.85
N GLU A 289 -1.12 20.09 -14.07
CA GLU A 289 -1.54 18.81 -14.66
C GLU A 289 -0.35 17.86 -14.93
N GLN A 290 0.87 18.40 -15.03
CA GLN A 290 2.09 17.64 -15.31
C GLN A 290 2.85 17.25 -14.03
N ASP A 291 2.69 18.00 -12.94
CA ASP A 291 3.51 17.89 -11.73
C ASP A 291 2.69 17.62 -10.50
N ARG A 292 3.01 16.52 -9.80
CA ARG A 292 2.42 16.14 -8.52
C ARG A 292 3.48 15.68 -7.54
N LEU A 293 3.38 16.14 -6.31
CA LEU A 293 4.27 15.79 -5.21
C LEU A 293 3.47 15.09 -4.10
N PHE A 294 4.01 14.00 -3.59
CA PHE A 294 3.47 13.27 -2.46
C PHE A 294 4.54 13.16 -1.40
N ILE A 295 4.19 13.43 -0.15
CA ILE A 295 5.03 13.19 1.01
C ILE A 295 4.27 12.25 1.93
N SER A 296 4.83 11.07 2.19
CA SER A 296 4.20 10.04 3.01
C SER A 296 5.09 9.73 4.21
N PHE A 297 4.48 9.59 5.36
CA PHE A 297 5.11 9.19 6.61
C PHE A 297 4.38 8.00 7.19
N TYR A 298 5.12 6.99 7.64
CA TYR A 298 4.60 5.88 8.42
C TYR A 298 5.49 5.66 9.64
N LYS A 299 4.87 5.42 10.78
CA LYS A 299 5.51 4.94 11.99
C LYS A 299 4.64 3.89 12.66
N GLY A 300 5.18 2.67 12.78
CA GLY A 300 4.58 1.58 13.56
C GLY A 300 5.53 1.15 14.66
N LYS A 301 4.99 0.82 15.83
CA LYS A 301 5.76 0.30 16.94
C LYS A 301 4.95 -0.70 17.75
N ASP A 302 5.61 -1.79 18.11
CA ASP A 302 5.16 -2.76 19.11
C ASP A 302 5.96 -2.61 20.37
N HIS A 303 5.30 -2.79 21.50
CA HIS A 303 5.90 -2.79 22.82
C HIS A 303 5.31 -3.92 23.65
N VAL A 304 6.15 -4.88 24.02
CA VAL A 304 5.82 -5.96 24.95
C VAL A 304 6.63 -5.74 26.20
N TYR A 305 6.00 -5.85 27.36
CA TYR A 305 6.73 -5.86 28.60
C TYR A 305 6.21 -6.96 29.52
N TYR A 306 7.12 -7.52 30.30
CA TYR A 306 6.83 -8.43 31.40
C TYR A 306 7.67 -8.02 32.58
N LYS A 307 7.05 -7.98 33.78
CA LYS A 307 7.69 -7.67 35.05
C LYS A 307 7.21 -8.67 36.09
N TYR A 308 8.16 -9.23 36.77
CA TYR A 308 7.92 -10.04 37.95
C TYR A 308 8.59 -9.38 39.17
N LYS A 309 7.92 -9.30 40.28
CA LYS A 309 8.39 -8.64 41.49
C LYS A 309 7.98 -9.46 42.72
N ASP A 310 8.92 -10.29 43.16
CA ASP A 310 8.90 -10.98 44.45
C ASP A 310 10.26 -10.70 45.14
N GLU A 311 10.87 -11.66 45.80
CA GLU A 311 12.23 -11.58 46.36
C GLU A 311 13.23 -11.23 45.25
N ASP A 312 13.08 -11.84 44.06
CA ASP A 312 13.82 -11.52 42.85
C ASP A 312 12.97 -10.61 41.94
N LYS A 313 13.62 -9.63 41.31
CA LYS A 313 12.96 -8.73 40.38
C LYS A 313 13.44 -9.02 38.95
N PHE A 314 12.49 -9.27 38.09
CA PHE A 314 12.73 -9.51 36.69
C PHE A 314 11.90 -8.52 35.84
N LYS A 315 12.54 -7.90 34.86
CA LYS A 315 11.87 -7.04 33.89
C LYS A 315 12.43 -7.31 32.51
N GLN A 316 11.54 -7.60 31.57
CA GLN A 316 11.88 -7.78 30.18
C GLN A 316 10.99 -6.90 29.31
N THR A 317 11.60 -6.25 28.31
CA THR A 317 10.90 -5.45 27.32
C THR A 317 11.37 -5.83 25.93
N HIS A 318 10.42 -5.95 25.01
CA HIS A 318 10.67 -6.13 23.58
C HIS A 318 10.02 -4.97 22.86
N ASP A 319 10.81 -4.23 22.12
CA ASP A 319 10.38 -3.11 21.29
C ASP A 319 10.78 -3.37 19.85
N TRP A 320 9.84 -3.26 18.90
CA TRP A 320 10.18 -3.27 17.49
C TRP A 320 9.28 -2.34 16.71
N GLY A 321 9.75 -1.92 15.53
CA GLY A 321 8.93 -1.06 14.69
C GLY A 321 9.66 -0.47 13.51
N ASN A 322 8.89 0.17 12.64
CA ASN A 322 9.34 0.82 11.43
C ASN A 322 9.09 2.32 11.49
N ILE A 323 9.97 3.07 10.86
CA ILE A 323 9.75 4.47 10.48
C ILE A 323 10.07 4.58 9.00
N LEU A 324 9.13 5.11 8.23
CA LEU A 324 9.28 5.33 6.80
C LEU A 324 8.90 6.77 6.46
N LEU A 325 9.77 7.46 5.75
CA LEU A 325 9.51 8.76 5.15
C LEU A 325 9.77 8.64 3.64
N ASN A 326 8.78 9.03 2.85
CA ASN A 326 8.82 8.89 1.40
C ASN A 326 8.37 10.20 0.75
N THR A 327 9.19 10.71 -0.16
CA THR A 327 8.85 11.84 -1.03
C THR A 327 8.84 11.34 -2.47
N ARG A 328 7.72 11.52 -3.15
CA ARG A 328 7.50 11.05 -4.50
C ARG A 328 7.06 12.20 -5.39
N TRP A 329 7.76 12.39 -6.51
CA TRP A 329 7.44 13.38 -7.52
C TRP A 329 7.08 12.69 -8.83
N ASN A 330 5.87 12.97 -9.32
CA ASN A 330 5.39 12.54 -10.62
C ASN A 330 5.52 13.69 -11.61
N HIS A 331 6.14 13.44 -12.77
CA HIS A 331 6.31 14.43 -13.82
C HIS A 331 6.00 13.85 -15.21
N VAL A 332 5.22 14.60 -15.98
CA VAL A 332 4.89 14.29 -17.39
C VAL A 332 5.75 15.15 -18.30
N PHE A 333 6.83 14.60 -18.85
CA PHE A 333 7.73 15.32 -19.76
C PHE A 333 7.08 15.56 -21.12
N THR A 334 6.47 14.52 -21.66
CA THR A 334 5.73 14.57 -22.95
C THR A 334 4.50 13.68 -22.85
N PRO A 335 3.55 13.76 -23.77
CA PRO A 335 2.40 12.85 -23.80
C PRO A 335 2.76 11.36 -23.77
N GLN A 336 3.97 11.00 -24.25
CA GLN A 336 4.49 9.64 -24.31
C GLN A 336 5.42 9.29 -23.15
N LEU A 337 5.95 10.27 -22.40
CA LEU A 337 6.96 10.05 -21.37
C LEU A 337 6.52 10.59 -20.02
N PHE A 338 6.28 9.68 -19.09
CA PHE A 338 5.99 9.94 -17.69
C PHE A 338 7.14 9.46 -16.81
N SER A 339 7.43 10.18 -15.73
CA SER A 339 8.38 9.74 -14.72
C SER A 339 7.78 9.77 -13.31
N ASN A 340 8.33 8.91 -12.47
CA ASN A 340 8.09 8.90 -11.03
C ASN A 340 9.44 8.81 -10.32
N THR A 341 9.81 9.86 -9.61
CA THR A 341 11.03 9.90 -8.78
C THR A 341 10.65 9.79 -7.32
N THR A 342 11.28 8.87 -6.62
CA THR A 342 11.03 8.55 -5.21
C THR A 342 12.31 8.68 -4.42
N LEU A 343 12.27 9.46 -3.34
CA LEU A 343 13.30 9.52 -2.30
C LEU A 343 12.69 8.96 -1.03
N ALA A 344 13.29 7.93 -0.45
CA ALA A 344 12.74 7.26 0.72
C ALA A 344 13.82 7.01 1.78
N TYR A 345 13.45 7.24 3.03
CA TYR A 345 14.17 6.80 4.21
C TYR A 345 13.34 5.78 4.96
N ASN A 346 13.92 4.63 5.25
CA ASN A 346 13.30 3.55 6.00
C ASN A 346 14.22 3.11 7.13
N ARG A 347 13.66 2.95 8.33
CA ARG A 347 14.35 2.45 9.50
C ARG A 347 13.50 1.40 10.20
N TYR A 348 14.08 0.24 10.43
CA TYR A 348 13.55 -0.80 11.30
C TYR A 348 14.44 -0.98 12.51
N VAL A 349 13.85 -1.14 13.68
CA VAL A 349 14.58 -1.38 14.95
C VAL A 349 13.90 -2.52 15.70
N PHE A 350 14.71 -3.35 16.33
CA PHE A 350 14.30 -4.41 17.21
C PHE A 350 15.19 -4.41 18.46
N ASP A 351 14.60 -4.18 19.63
CA ASP A 351 15.26 -4.09 20.92
C ASP A 351 14.71 -5.13 21.90
N ILE A 352 15.59 -5.88 22.57
CA ILE A 352 15.24 -6.66 23.74
C ILE A 352 16.08 -6.12 24.91
N ARG A 353 15.40 -5.74 26.00
CA ARG A 353 16.05 -5.34 27.25
C ARG A 353 15.59 -6.28 28.34
N GLN A 354 16.55 -6.80 29.10
CA GLN A 354 16.31 -7.66 30.23
C GLN A 354 17.07 -7.09 31.43
N GLU A 355 16.35 -6.87 32.51
CA GLU A 355 16.89 -6.44 33.80
C GLU A 355 16.51 -7.49 34.83
N GLU A 356 17.48 -8.03 35.53
CA GLU A 356 17.28 -9.04 36.58
C GLU A 356 18.02 -8.60 37.83
N THR A 357 17.38 -8.72 38.97
CA THR A 357 17.99 -8.44 40.28
C THR A 357 17.62 -9.56 41.21
N SER A 358 18.61 -10.30 41.70
CA SER A 358 18.46 -11.35 42.68
C SER A 358 19.10 -10.96 44.00
N SER A 359 18.48 -11.38 45.09
CA SER A 359 18.99 -11.19 46.46
C SER A 359 19.35 -12.54 47.07
N ILE A 360 20.60 -12.70 47.48
CA ILE A 360 21.10 -13.91 48.12
C ILE A 360 21.40 -13.55 49.56
N GLN A 361 20.66 -14.15 50.52
CA GLN A 361 20.97 -14.06 51.92
C GLN A 361 22.18 -14.97 52.28
N GLN A 362 23.19 -14.40 52.92
CA GLN A 362 24.34 -15.13 53.37
C GLN A 362 24.11 -15.69 54.80
N PRO A 363 24.82 -16.73 55.19
CA PRO A 363 24.69 -17.32 56.53
C PRO A 363 25.02 -16.34 57.67
N ASP A 364 25.75 -15.27 57.39
CA ASP A 364 26.10 -14.21 58.32
C ASP A 364 25.01 -13.12 58.48
N GLY A 365 23.88 -13.30 57.80
CA GLY A 365 22.75 -12.36 57.78
C GLY A 365 22.92 -11.18 56.81
N SER A 366 23.99 -11.12 56.04
CA SER A 366 24.17 -10.12 54.99
C SER A 366 23.42 -10.52 53.72
N THR A 367 22.94 -9.54 52.97
CA THR A 367 22.26 -9.76 51.68
C THR A 367 23.15 -9.26 50.55
N ILE A 368 23.50 -10.17 49.65
CA ILE A 368 24.15 -9.79 48.39
C ILE A 368 23.09 -9.55 47.32
N ILE A 369 23.11 -8.38 46.72
CA ILE A 369 22.23 -8.03 45.58
C ILE A 369 23.06 -8.14 44.30
N ASN A 370 22.69 -9.10 43.46
CA ASN A 370 23.24 -9.25 42.11
C ASN A 370 22.26 -8.70 41.10
N GLY A 371 22.77 -7.82 40.22
CA GLY A 371 21.99 -7.27 39.11
C GLY A 371 22.62 -7.58 37.75
N SER A 372 21.82 -8.01 36.80
CA SER A 372 22.21 -8.12 35.39
C SER A 372 21.37 -7.23 34.51
N HIS A 373 21.99 -6.65 33.50
CA HIS A 373 21.31 -5.85 32.48
C HIS A 373 21.82 -6.27 31.12
N ASN A 374 20.93 -6.84 30.31
CA ASN A 374 21.21 -7.31 28.96
C ASN A 374 20.43 -6.46 27.97
N LEU A 375 21.10 -5.99 26.92
CA LEU A 375 20.51 -5.27 25.79
C LEU A 375 20.90 -5.99 24.51
N PHE A 376 19.90 -6.44 23.77
CA PHE A 376 20.05 -6.85 22.39
C PHE A 376 19.43 -5.76 21.51
N HIS A 377 20.23 -5.21 20.59
CA HIS A 377 19.79 -4.20 19.64
C HIS A 377 20.11 -4.65 18.23
N SER A 378 19.11 -4.60 17.35
CA SER A 378 19.26 -4.86 15.93
C SER A 378 18.46 -3.86 15.13
N GLY A 379 18.95 -3.48 13.95
CA GLY A 379 18.23 -2.52 13.13
C GLY A 379 18.77 -2.42 11.72
N ILE A 380 17.94 -1.86 10.86
CA ILE A 380 18.25 -1.55 9.46
C ILE A 380 17.93 -0.07 9.24
N ASN A 381 18.85 0.64 8.62
CA ASN A 381 18.61 1.99 8.11
C ASN A 381 18.87 1.97 6.61
N ASP A 382 17.91 2.45 5.84
CA ASP A 382 17.96 2.45 4.39
C ASP A 382 17.58 3.82 3.84
N LEU A 383 18.39 4.35 2.94
CA LEU A 383 18.12 5.56 2.18
C LEU A 383 18.16 5.20 0.71
N SER A 384 17.07 5.38 0.01
CA SER A 384 16.93 4.99 -1.39
C SER A 384 16.43 6.14 -2.26
N VAL A 385 16.95 6.18 -3.48
CA VAL A 385 16.48 7.05 -4.56
C VAL A 385 16.18 6.16 -5.75
N SER A 386 15.00 6.31 -6.32
CA SER A 386 14.62 5.58 -7.52
C SER A 386 13.86 6.48 -8.48
N THR A 387 14.08 6.28 -9.76
CA THR A 387 13.30 6.95 -10.81
C THR A 387 12.78 5.92 -11.80
N ASP A 388 11.49 5.96 -12.03
CA ASP A 388 10.79 5.09 -12.97
C ASP A 388 10.31 5.90 -14.16
N PHE A 389 10.48 5.37 -15.36
CA PHE A 389 9.98 5.95 -16.59
C PHE A 389 8.94 5.03 -17.23
N ASP A 390 7.78 5.58 -17.58
CA ASP A 390 6.81 4.94 -18.45
C ASP A 390 6.88 5.64 -19.82
N TYR A 391 7.36 4.94 -20.85
CA TYR A 391 7.54 5.49 -22.20
C TYR A 391 6.74 4.73 -23.24
N HIS A 392 5.92 5.46 -24.00
CA HIS A 392 5.02 4.95 -25.02
C HIS A 392 5.40 5.53 -26.40
N PRO A 393 6.51 5.09 -27.02
CA PRO A 393 7.00 5.70 -28.27
C PRO A 393 6.06 5.51 -29.46
N LEU A 394 5.36 4.39 -29.52
CA LEU A 394 4.45 4.01 -30.61
C LEU A 394 3.20 3.29 -30.06
N PRO A 395 2.09 3.23 -30.81
CA PRO A 395 0.86 2.57 -30.38
C PRO A 395 1.04 1.11 -29.92
N ALA A 396 1.95 0.38 -30.58
CA ALA A 396 2.22 -1.03 -30.32
C ALA A 396 3.39 -1.27 -29.34
N HIS A 397 4.08 -0.22 -28.86
CA HIS A 397 5.26 -0.35 -28.03
C HIS A 397 5.10 0.45 -26.74
N LYS A 398 5.08 -0.28 -25.64
CA LYS A 398 5.18 0.28 -24.31
C LYS A 398 6.50 -0.15 -23.70
N ILE A 399 7.36 0.81 -23.38
CA ILE A 399 8.57 0.59 -22.60
C ILE A 399 8.23 1.04 -21.18
N GLY A 400 7.93 0.08 -20.33
CA GLY A 400 7.74 0.34 -18.92
C GLY A 400 9.07 0.19 -18.21
N ARG A 401 9.44 1.22 -17.48
CA ARG A 401 10.43 1.25 -16.40
C ARG A 401 11.85 0.80 -16.72
N ALA A 402 12.71 1.77 -17.00
CA ALA A 402 14.14 1.63 -16.75
C ALA A 402 14.42 2.08 -15.30
N HIS A 403 15.07 1.24 -14.49
CA HIS A 403 15.72 1.63 -13.25
C HIS A 403 17.06 2.27 -13.60
N VAL A 404 17.30 3.46 -13.10
CA VAL A 404 18.63 4.05 -13.03
C VAL A 404 19.03 4.12 -11.58
#